data_eafc039e89edde59686695ac6212df0c
#
_entry.id   eafc039e89edde59686695ac6212df0c
#
_cell.length_a   1.000
_cell.length_b   1.000
_cell.length_c   1.000
_cell.angle_alpha   90.00
_cell.angle_beta   90.00
_cell.angle_gamma   90.00
#
_symmetry.space_group_name_H-M   'P 1'
#
loop_
_entity.id
_entity.type
_entity.pdbx_description
1 polymer ?
#
loop_
_entity_poly.entity_id
_entity_poly.type
_entity_poly.pdbx_seq_one_letter_code
_entity_poly.pdbx_strand_id
1 'polypeptide(L)'
;TDVLFGDGAGAAVCTLREDAFFAHLEGVISDSEVLYCERFEQRISMQGQEVYRFAVNKIPEVTKELLDQNGVNKDDVDFFIFHQANKRIIRSIASKLGVPIEKCFMDLEEYGNTSAASVAIAMADMRDKGLLKPGMLAVSVGFGAGLTYGGMLFRA
;
A
#
# COMPACT_ATOMS: atom_id res chain seq x y z
N THR A 1 -5.02 -3.90 20.65
CA THR A 1 -5.10 -3.98 19.16
C THR A 1 -6.46 -3.58 18.62
N ASP A 2 -7.53 -3.78 19.37
CA ASP A 2 -8.92 -3.54 18.93
C ASP A 2 -9.23 -2.08 18.53
N VAL A 3 -8.39 -1.14 18.96
CA VAL A 3 -8.50 0.30 18.64
C VAL A 3 -7.73 0.68 17.36
N LEU A 4 -6.90 -0.23 16.82
CA LEU A 4 -6.00 0.08 15.70
C LEU A 4 -6.56 -0.30 14.32
N PHE A 5 -7.55 -1.19 14.29
CA PHE A 5 -8.07 -1.74 13.04
C PHE A 5 -9.54 -1.38 12.84
N GLY A 6 -9.89 -1.04 11.61
CA GLY A 6 -11.26 -0.90 11.14
C GLY A 6 -11.72 -2.18 10.47
N ASP A 7 -13.03 -2.38 10.41
CA ASP A 7 -13.65 -3.46 9.66
C ASP A 7 -13.80 -3.08 8.19
N GLY A 8 -13.43 -3.98 7.28
CA GLY A 8 -13.54 -3.74 5.87
C GLY A 8 -13.26 -4.97 5.03
N ALA A 9 -13.83 -4.99 3.83
CA ALA A 9 -13.58 -5.99 2.82
C ALA A 9 -13.33 -5.34 1.46
N GLY A 10 -12.46 -5.93 0.67
CA GLY A 10 -12.18 -5.46 -0.68
C GLY A 10 -12.09 -6.63 -1.65
N ALA A 11 -12.58 -6.42 -2.86
CA ALA A 11 -12.49 -7.38 -3.95
C ALA A 11 -12.13 -6.68 -5.26
N ALA A 12 -11.38 -7.35 -6.11
CA ALA A 12 -11.03 -6.88 -7.43
C ALA A 12 -11.37 -7.95 -8.49
N VAL A 13 -11.92 -7.51 -9.61
CA VAL A 13 -12.10 -8.35 -10.79
C VAL A 13 -10.94 -8.06 -11.74
N CYS A 14 -10.14 -9.06 -12.02
CA CYS A 14 -9.02 -8.96 -12.93
C CYS A 14 -9.33 -9.66 -14.26
N THR A 15 -9.02 -8.99 -15.36
CA THR A 15 -9.15 -9.56 -16.71
C THR A 15 -7.82 -9.44 -17.43
N LEU A 16 -7.47 -10.44 -18.21
CA LEU A 16 -6.30 -10.39 -19.06
C LEU A 16 -6.56 -9.47 -20.26
N ARG A 17 -5.66 -8.51 -20.49
CA ARG A 17 -5.70 -7.60 -21.64
C ARG A 17 -4.31 -7.46 -22.22
N GLU A 18 -4.18 -7.56 -23.53
CA GLU A 18 -2.89 -7.42 -24.24
C GLU A 18 -2.34 -5.99 -24.22
N ASP A 19 -3.24 -4.99 -24.12
CA ASP A 19 -2.91 -3.57 -24.11
C ASP A 19 -2.75 -2.97 -22.69
N ALA A 20 -2.86 -3.79 -21.64
CA ALA A 20 -2.75 -3.33 -20.27
C ALA A 20 -1.29 -3.15 -19.85
N PHE A 21 -0.98 -2.00 -19.24
CA PHE A 21 0.29 -1.82 -18.55
C PHE A 21 0.15 -2.22 -17.07
N PHE A 22 0.86 -3.28 -16.70
CA PHE A 22 0.90 -3.78 -15.34
C PHE A 22 2.27 -4.36 -15.02
N ALA A 23 2.83 -3.95 -13.90
CA ALA A 23 4.04 -4.54 -13.34
C ALA A 23 3.87 -4.74 -11.84
N HIS A 24 4.57 -5.70 -11.26
CA HIS A 24 4.54 -5.97 -9.83
C HIS A 24 5.92 -6.34 -9.30
N LEU A 25 6.07 -6.16 -8.00
CA LEU A 25 7.25 -6.57 -7.24
C LEU A 25 6.79 -6.99 -5.85
N GLU A 26 7.31 -8.10 -5.36
CA GLU A 26 6.95 -8.62 -4.04
C GLU A 26 8.17 -9.24 -3.35
N GLY A 27 8.10 -9.36 -2.03
CA GLY A 27 9.15 -10.00 -1.28
C GLY A 27 8.82 -10.18 0.19
N VAL A 28 9.74 -10.88 0.86
CA VAL A 28 9.63 -11.20 2.27
C VAL A 28 10.97 -11.00 2.98
N ILE A 29 10.92 -10.45 4.18
CA ILE A 29 12.02 -10.43 5.14
C ILE A 29 11.55 -11.26 6.33
N SER A 30 12.12 -12.46 6.50
CA SER A 30 11.66 -13.38 7.53
C SER A 30 11.89 -12.80 8.93
N ASP A 31 10.80 -12.46 9.59
CA ASP A 31 10.77 -12.01 10.98
C ASP A 31 9.39 -12.33 11.57
N SER A 32 9.35 -13.42 12.33
CA SER A 32 8.10 -13.92 12.92
C SER A 32 7.75 -13.28 14.27
N GLU A 33 8.62 -12.38 14.79
CA GLU A 33 8.44 -11.79 16.12
C GLU A 33 7.88 -10.36 16.07
N VAL A 34 8.11 -9.64 14.96
CA VAL A 34 7.75 -8.23 14.83
C VAL A 34 6.27 -8.02 14.62
N LEU A 35 5.64 -8.89 13.85
CA LEU A 35 4.20 -8.84 13.57
C LEU A 35 3.69 -10.25 13.28
N TYR A 36 2.80 -10.74 14.13
CA TYR A 36 2.22 -12.07 13.96
C TYR A 36 0.81 -12.15 14.57
N CYS A 37 0.07 -13.18 14.16
CA CYS A 37 -1.21 -13.53 14.76
C CYS A 37 -1.13 -15.00 15.18
N GLU A 38 -1.31 -15.26 16.46
CA GLU A 38 -1.36 -16.63 16.97
C GLU A 38 -2.65 -17.32 16.54
N ARG A 39 -2.49 -18.52 15.99
CA ARG A 39 -3.56 -19.27 15.37
C ARG A 39 -4.75 -19.54 16.30
N PHE A 40 -4.47 -19.75 17.58
CA PHE A 40 -5.51 -20.11 18.56
C PHE A 40 -6.02 -18.94 19.40
N GLU A 41 -5.19 -17.91 19.58
CA GLU A 41 -5.58 -16.75 20.40
C GLU A 41 -6.31 -15.67 19.59
N GLN A 42 -6.25 -15.71 18.27
CA GLN A 42 -6.81 -14.71 17.35
C GLN A 42 -6.40 -13.27 17.71
N ARG A 43 -5.24 -13.13 18.32
CA ARG A 43 -4.68 -11.83 18.71
C ARG A 43 -3.51 -11.48 17.84
N ILE A 44 -3.53 -10.25 17.33
CA ILE A 44 -2.37 -9.67 16.62
C ILE A 44 -1.40 -9.16 17.66
N SER A 45 -0.17 -9.66 17.60
CA SER A 45 0.98 -9.14 18.34
C SER A 45 1.85 -8.31 17.40
N MET A 46 2.24 -7.11 17.85
CA MET A 46 2.96 -6.18 16.99
C MET A 46 3.96 -5.34 17.79
N GLN A 47 5.20 -5.35 17.35
CA GLN A 47 6.21 -4.39 17.79
C GLN A 47 6.10 -3.11 16.93
N GLY A 48 5.23 -2.20 17.33
CA GLY A 48 4.82 -1.06 16.50
C GLY A 48 5.95 -0.17 15.98
N GLN A 49 7.06 -0.02 16.76
CA GLN A 49 8.22 0.75 16.33
C GLN A 49 8.99 0.05 15.20
N GLU A 50 9.13 -1.28 15.27
CA GLU A 50 9.82 -2.06 14.24
C GLU A 50 9.00 -2.12 12.95
N VAL A 51 7.67 -2.32 13.06
CA VAL A 51 6.76 -2.24 11.92
C VAL A 51 6.79 -0.86 11.27
N TYR A 52 6.79 0.21 12.08
CA TYR A 52 6.94 1.57 11.56
C TYR A 52 8.26 1.76 10.82
N ARG A 53 9.39 1.34 11.43
CA ARG A 53 10.72 1.43 10.85
C ARG A 53 10.82 0.66 9.53
N PHE A 54 10.28 -0.55 9.50
CA PHE A 54 10.18 -1.35 8.29
C PHE A 54 9.40 -0.61 7.20
N ALA A 55 8.18 -0.17 7.49
CA ALA A 55 7.32 0.48 6.51
C ALA A 55 7.96 1.73 5.90
N VAL A 56 8.47 2.65 6.74
CA VAL A 56 9.04 3.91 6.27
C VAL A 56 10.38 3.76 5.53
N ASN A 57 11.04 2.62 5.64
CA ASN A 57 12.27 2.34 4.90
C ASN A 57 11.99 1.48 3.67
N LYS A 58 11.30 0.35 3.84
CA LYS A 58 11.12 -0.64 2.78
C LYS A 58 10.15 -0.20 1.70
N ILE A 59 9.06 0.48 2.06
CA ILE A 59 8.06 0.87 1.06
C ILE A 59 8.58 1.89 0.04
N PRO A 60 9.34 2.94 0.43
CA PRO A 60 10.00 3.79 -0.56
C PRO A 60 10.99 3.06 -1.45
N GLU A 61 11.72 2.09 -0.90
CA GLU A 61 12.67 1.24 -1.64
C GLU A 61 11.95 0.42 -2.72
N VAL A 62 10.92 -0.31 -2.32
CA VAL A 62 10.06 -1.11 -3.22
C VAL A 62 9.42 -0.24 -4.30
N THR A 63 8.93 0.94 -3.92
CA THR A 63 8.33 1.89 -4.86
C THR A 63 9.34 2.34 -5.90
N LYS A 64 10.54 2.74 -5.49
CA LYS A 64 11.62 3.15 -6.40
C LYS A 64 12.04 2.02 -7.32
N GLU A 65 12.29 0.84 -6.76
CA GLU A 65 12.68 -0.34 -7.51
C GLU A 65 11.64 -0.70 -8.59
N LEU A 66 10.36 -0.68 -8.23
CA LEU A 66 9.26 -0.94 -9.17
C LEU A 66 9.22 0.08 -10.32
N LEU A 67 9.43 1.36 -10.02
CA LEU A 67 9.49 2.42 -11.02
C LEU A 67 10.72 2.27 -11.92
N ASP A 68 11.90 2.07 -11.33
CA ASP A 68 13.18 1.96 -12.03
C ASP A 68 13.21 0.76 -12.99
N GLN A 69 12.71 -0.40 -12.54
CA GLN A 69 12.62 -1.62 -13.37
C GLN A 69 11.71 -1.44 -14.60
N ASN A 70 10.78 -0.50 -14.54
CA ASN A 70 9.84 -0.24 -15.63
C ASN A 70 10.13 1.07 -16.40
N GLY A 71 11.25 1.74 -16.09
CA GLY A 71 11.64 2.97 -16.75
C GLY A 71 10.68 4.14 -16.54
N VAL A 72 9.95 4.15 -15.40
CA VAL A 72 8.94 5.16 -15.07
C VAL A 72 9.53 6.19 -14.12
N ASN A 73 9.38 7.48 -14.45
CA ASN A 73 9.72 8.55 -13.52
C ASN A 73 8.60 8.70 -12.48
N LYS A 74 8.98 8.88 -11.21
CA LYS A 74 8.02 9.13 -10.12
C LYS A 74 7.11 10.33 -10.35
N ASP A 75 7.59 11.32 -11.10
CA ASP A 75 6.85 12.54 -11.40
C ASP A 75 5.71 12.29 -12.40
N ASP A 76 5.83 11.24 -13.22
CA ASP A 76 4.81 10.79 -14.18
C ASP A 76 3.70 9.94 -13.52
N VAL A 77 3.87 9.54 -12.26
CA VAL A 77 2.86 8.81 -11.50
C VAL A 77 1.78 9.80 -11.04
N ASP A 78 0.53 9.50 -11.37
CA ASP A 78 -0.61 10.32 -10.95
C ASP A 78 -0.93 10.14 -9.48
N PHE A 79 -0.97 8.87 -9.00
CA PHE A 79 -1.30 8.55 -7.61
C PHE A 79 -0.44 7.43 -7.02
N PHE A 80 -0.11 7.60 -5.74
CA PHE A 80 0.47 6.58 -4.87
C PHE A 80 -0.58 6.13 -3.85
N ILE A 81 -0.89 4.83 -3.84
CA ILE A 81 -1.92 4.21 -3.01
C ILE A 81 -1.24 3.22 -2.06
N PHE A 82 -0.82 3.70 -0.91
CA PHE A 82 -0.17 2.86 0.09
C PHE A 82 -1.20 2.18 0.98
N HIS A 83 -0.80 1.04 1.56
CA HIS A 83 -1.57 0.43 2.65
C HIS A 83 -1.92 1.49 3.71
N GLN A 84 -3.20 1.59 4.04
CA GLN A 84 -3.76 2.59 4.95
C GLN A 84 -3.55 2.20 6.42
N ALA A 85 -2.28 2.01 6.82
CA ALA A 85 -1.94 1.62 8.18
C ALA A 85 -1.98 2.80 9.16
N ASN A 86 -1.38 3.93 8.75
CA ASN A 86 -1.23 5.11 9.59
C ASN A 86 -0.82 6.33 8.74
N LYS A 87 -1.46 7.46 8.97
CA LYS A 87 -1.18 8.74 8.27
C LYS A 87 0.28 9.19 8.37
N ARG A 88 0.93 8.93 9.51
CA ARG A 88 2.35 9.28 9.72
C ARG A 88 3.28 8.44 8.85
N ILE A 89 2.96 7.16 8.66
CA ILE A 89 3.70 6.25 7.77
C ILE A 89 3.61 6.79 6.34
N ILE A 90 2.42 7.06 5.82
CA ILE A 90 2.21 7.55 4.44
C ILE A 90 2.96 8.87 4.22
N ARG A 91 2.89 9.81 5.16
CA ARG A 91 3.64 11.07 5.07
C ARG A 91 5.16 10.87 5.05
N SER A 92 5.66 9.94 5.87
CA SER A 92 7.09 9.62 5.89
C SER A 92 7.55 8.97 4.58
N ILE A 93 6.72 8.09 4.01
CA ILE A 93 6.97 7.47 2.71
C ILE A 93 7.01 8.54 1.61
N ALA A 94 6.00 9.40 1.53
CA ALA A 94 5.93 10.49 0.55
C ALA A 94 7.16 11.40 0.62
N SER A 95 7.56 11.80 1.83
CA SER A 95 8.76 12.62 2.06
C SER A 95 10.03 11.92 1.59
N LYS A 96 10.21 10.63 1.85
CA LYS A 96 11.38 9.85 1.42
C LYS A 96 11.43 9.60 -0.09
N LEU A 97 10.27 9.47 -0.72
CA LEU A 97 10.15 9.38 -2.18
C LEU A 97 10.39 10.73 -2.86
N GLY A 98 10.23 11.83 -2.12
CA GLY A 98 10.25 13.18 -2.67
C GLY A 98 9.06 13.40 -3.62
N VAL A 99 7.87 12.91 -3.23
CA VAL A 99 6.63 13.13 -3.97
C VAL A 99 5.66 14.01 -3.17
N PRO A 100 4.84 14.81 -3.85
CA PRO A 100 3.82 15.62 -3.19
C PRO A 100 2.84 14.73 -2.42
N ILE A 101 2.48 15.15 -1.20
CA ILE A 101 1.55 14.37 -0.35
C ILE A 101 0.16 14.27 -0.99
N GLU A 102 -0.20 15.22 -1.82
CA GLU A 102 -1.46 15.28 -2.56
C GLU A 102 -1.60 14.15 -3.59
N LYS A 103 -0.47 13.60 -4.05
CA LYS A 103 -0.44 12.38 -4.88
C LYS A 103 -0.61 11.11 -4.06
N CYS A 104 -0.51 11.15 -2.73
CA CYS A 104 -0.66 10.01 -1.84
C CYS A 104 -2.08 9.99 -1.28
N PHE A 105 -2.93 9.13 -1.83
CA PHE A 105 -4.31 9.03 -1.37
C PHE A 105 -4.40 8.50 0.07
N MET A 106 -5.30 9.08 0.85
CA MET A 106 -5.56 8.69 2.24
C MET A 106 -7.05 8.77 2.54
N ASP A 107 -7.61 7.67 3.07
CA ASP A 107 -8.99 7.54 3.53
C ASP A 107 -9.10 7.05 4.99
N LEU A 108 -7.97 7.10 5.70
CA LEU A 108 -7.83 6.64 7.09
C LEU A 108 -8.79 7.32 8.08
N GLU A 109 -9.23 8.55 7.80
CA GLU A 109 -10.18 9.27 8.67
C GLU A 109 -11.57 8.69 8.57
N GLU A 110 -11.88 8.01 7.46
CA GLU A 110 -13.19 7.44 7.17
C GLU A 110 -13.26 5.95 7.53
N TYR A 111 -12.23 5.18 7.15
CA TYR A 111 -12.24 3.72 7.28
C TYR A 111 -11.27 3.17 8.33
N GLY A 112 -10.29 3.94 8.76
CA GLY A 112 -9.20 3.46 9.62
C GLY A 112 -8.26 2.49 8.89
N ASN A 113 -7.57 1.68 9.66
CA ASN A 113 -6.72 0.61 9.11
C ASN A 113 -7.56 -0.67 8.92
N THR A 114 -8.04 -0.90 7.72
CA THR A 114 -8.81 -2.10 7.35
C THR A 114 -7.93 -3.27 6.89
N SER A 115 -6.67 -3.33 7.36
CA SER A 115 -5.72 -4.42 7.06
C SER A 115 -5.56 -4.67 5.57
N ALA A 116 -5.69 -5.91 5.10
CA ALA A 116 -5.52 -6.29 3.70
C ALA A 116 -6.55 -5.63 2.75
N ALA A 117 -7.71 -5.25 3.26
CA ALA A 117 -8.75 -4.58 2.45
C ALA A 117 -8.42 -3.13 2.11
N SER A 118 -7.51 -2.48 2.85
CA SER A 118 -7.30 -1.03 2.80
C SER A 118 -6.94 -0.48 1.42
N VAL A 119 -6.11 -1.18 0.66
CA VAL A 119 -5.73 -0.75 -0.70
C VAL A 119 -6.91 -0.87 -1.67
N ALA A 120 -7.67 -1.96 -1.59
CA ALA A 120 -8.82 -2.17 -2.46
C ALA A 120 -9.95 -1.16 -2.15
N ILE A 121 -10.16 -0.85 -0.87
CA ILE A 121 -11.11 0.18 -0.44
C ILE A 121 -10.67 1.54 -0.95
N ALA A 122 -9.39 1.91 -0.75
CA ALA A 122 -8.84 3.18 -1.24
C ALA A 122 -9.01 3.34 -2.76
N MET A 123 -8.73 2.29 -3.54
CA MET A 123 -8.92 2.31 -4.99
C MET A 123 -10.40 2.49 -5.38
N ALA A 124 -11.31 1.81 -4.68
CA ALA A 124 -12.74 1.94 -4.91
C ALA A 124 -13.24 3.36 -4.59
N ASP A 125 -12.84 3.90 -3.44
CA ASP A 125 -13.18 5.25 -3.00
C ASP A 125 -12.64 6.33 -3.96
N MET A 126 -11.39 6.17 -4.41
CA MET A 126 -10.80 7.06 -5.44
C MET A 126 -11.58 7.03 -6.74
N ARG A 127 -12.02 5.85 -7.19
CA ARG A 127 -12.83 5.70 -8.41
C ARG A 127 -14.18 6.37 -8.23
N ASP A 128 -14.86 6.12 -7.13
CA ASP A 128 -16.19 6.64 -6.84
C ASP A 128 -16.18 8.18 -6.67
N LYS A 129 -15.09 8.72 -6.15
CA LYS A 129 -14.81 10.17 -6.09
C LYS A 129 -14.33 10.76 -7.43
N GLY A 130 -14.15 9.96 -8.47
CA GLY A 130 -13.65 10.39 -9.77
C GLY A 130 -12.20 10.87 -9.79
N LEU A 131 -11.42 10.45 -8.80
CA LEU A 131 -9.98 10.75 -8.69
C LEU A 131 -9.15 9.80 -9.55
N LEU A 132 -9.37 8.50 -9.43
CA LEU A 132 -8.69 7.49 -10.24
C LEU A 132 -9.47 7.27 -11.54
N LYS A 133 -8.92 7.77 -12.65
CA LYS A 133 -9.57 7.75 -13.96
C LYS A 133 -8.85 6.79 -14.91
N PRO A 134 -9.57 6.24 -15.92
CA PRO A 134 -8.95 5.42 -16.96
C PRO A 134 -7.73 6.10 -17.60
N GLY A 135 -6.64 5.35 -17.73
CA GLY A 135 -5.37 5.79 -18.30
C GLY A 135 -4.39 6.43 -17.33
N MET A 136 -4.83 6.82 -16.12
CA MET A 136 -3.93 7.32 -15.08
C MET A 136 -2.94 6.25 -14.63
N LEU A 137 -1.70 6.65 -14.39
CA LEU A 137 -0.64 5.79 -13.90
C LEU A 137 -0.63 5.82 -12.37
N ALA A 138 -0.79 4.67 -11.76
CA ALA A 138 -0.83 4.52 -10.31
C ALA A 138 0.16 3.49 -9.80
N VAL A 139 0.72 3.75 -8.62
CA VAL A 139 1.51 2.82 -7.83
C VAL A 139 0.73 2.47 -6.57
N SER A 140 0.61 1.19 -6.29
CA SER A 140 0.06 0.69 -5.03
C SER A 140 1.08 -0.17 -4.32
N VAL A 141 1.30 0.06 -3.02
CA VAL A 141 2.23 -0.76 -2.22
C VAL A 141 1.63 -1.07 -0.86
N GLY A 142 1.64 -2.36 -0.52
CA GLY A 142 1.24 -2.88 0.78
C GLY A 142 2.38 -3.58 1.50
N PHE A 143 2.19 -3.79 2.79
CA PHE A 143 3.07 -4.56 3.66
C PHE A 143 2.28 -5.23 4.79
N GLY A 144 2.85 -6.26 5.38
CA GLY A 144 2.21 -7.00 6.46
C GLY A 144 3.15 -7.93 7.20
N ALA A 145 2.53 -8.84 7.94
CA ALA A 145 3.28 -9.87 8.68
C ALA A 145 4.14 -10.72 7.75
N GLY A 146 5.26 -11.18 8.29
CA GLY A 146 6.22 -11.98 7.57
C GLY A 146 7.66 -11.58 7.83
N LEU A 147 8.10 -10.31 7.79
CA LEU A 147 7.45 -9.16 7.15
C LEU A 147 7.37 -9.32 5.63
N THR A 148 6.21 -9.07 5.07
CA THR A 148 5.99 -9.13 3.62
C THR A 148 5.75 -7.73 3.05
N TYR A 149 6.00 -7.59 1.76
CA TYR A 149 5.67 -6.39 1.00
C TYR A 149 5.31 -6.76 -0.43
N GLY A 150 4.47 -5.97 -1.04
CA GLY A 150 4.12 -6.10 -2.45
C GLY A 150 3.72 -4.76 -3.04
N GLY A 151 4.13 -4.53 -4.28
CA GLY A 151 3.83 -3.34 -5.04
C GLY A 151 3.30 -3.66 -6.43
N MET A 152 2.42 -2.81 -6.92
CA MET A 152 1.89 -2.84 -8.27
C MET A 152 2.06 -1.47 -8.91
N LEU A 153 2.43 -1.45 -10.18
CA LEU A 153 2.44 -0.28 -11.05
C LEU A 153 1.51 -0.57 -12.22
N PHE A 154 0.50 0.26 -12.41
CA PHE A 154 -0.55 -0.03 -13.38
C PHE A 154 -1.19 1.23 -13.95
N ARG A 155 -1.83 1.10 -15.11
CA ARG A 155 -2.78 2.09 -15.62
C ARG A 155 -4.21 1.69 -15.23
N ALA A 156 -4.91 2.67 -14.62
CA ALA A 156 -6.32 2.51 -14.22
C ALA A 156 -7.26 2.39 -15.41
#